data_18c40732b0a4ea329527b738bc11eb40
#
_entry.id   18c40732b0a4ea329527b738bc11eb40
#
_cell.length_a   1.000
_cell.length_b   1.000
_cell.length_c   1.000
_cell.angle_alpha   90.00
_cell.angle_beta   90.00
_cell.angle_gamma   90.00
#
_symmetry.space_group_name_H-M   'P 1'
#
loop_
_entity.id
_entity.type
_entity.pdbx_description
1 polymer ?
#
loop_
_entity_poly.entity_id
_entity_poly.type
_entity_poly.pdbx_seq_one_letter_code
_entity_poly.pdbx_strand_id
1 'polypeptide(L)'
;DYPKKAQKKPRKIEKKTVLVIRDGSSAAIRKRPAKGLLAGLYELPNLSGWLSQDEVLDWLKQEGLSPIRIRRLLDAKHIFSHIEWHMTGYVVLVEELENYSGKDMLFIEPKRTEEEYPIPAAFSAYTAYLQIRLGQEKYDEK
;
A
#
# COMPACT_ATOMS: atom_id res chain seq x y z
N ASP A 1 -27.77 31.65 -1.91
CA ASP A 1 -26.73 31.20 -2.84
C ASP A 1 -25.41 30.97 -2.13
N TYR A 2 -24.97 31.97 -1.45
CA TYR A 2 -23.69 31.88 -0.76
C TYR A 2 -23.71 30.93 0.40
N PRO A 3 -24.81 30.80 1.11
CA PRO A 3 -24.91 29.85 2.20
C PRO A 3 -24.59 28.42 1.76
N LYS A 4 -24.85 28.11 0.51
CA LYS A 4 -24.59 26.76 -0.01
C LYS A 4 -23.12 26.39 0.07
N LYS A 5 -22.22 27.34 -0.16
CA LYS A 5 -20.80 27.07 -0.07
C LYS A 5 -20.38 26.83 1.37
N ALA A 6 -20.95 27.55 2.30
CA ALA A 6 -20.66 27.38 3.71
C ALA A 6 -21.18 26.06 4.25
N GLN A 7 -22.17 25.47 3.58
CA GLN A 7 -22.78 24.23 4.02
C GLN A 7 -22.10 23.00 3.50
N LYS A 8 -21.11 23.16 2.64
CA LYS A 8 -20.38 22.04 2.08
C LYS A 8 -19.56 21.38 3.18
N LYS A 9 -19.87 20.11 3.45
CA LYS A 9 -19.17 19.38 4.50
C LYS A 9 -17.72 19.14 4.11
N PRO A 10 -16.78 19.29 5.04
CA PRO A 10 -15.40 18.90 4.77
C PRO A 10 -15.32 17.39 4.55
N ARG A 11 -14.36 16.97 3.77
CA ARG A 11 -14.13 15.55 3.55
C ARG A 11 -13.62 14.91 4.83
N LYS A 12 -14.01 13.66 5.04
CA LYS A 12 -13.45 12.87 6.12
C LYS A 12 -12.01 12.51 5.76
N ILE A 13 -11.09 12.71 6.67
CA ILE A 13 -9.69 12.38 6.47
C ILE A 13 -9.42 11.00 7.08
N GLU A 14 -8.88 10.09 6.27
CA GLU A 14 -8.43 8.79 6.73
C GLU A 14 -6.93 8.70 6.58
N LYS A 15 -6.25 8.38 7.65
CA LYS A 15 -4.80 8.21 7.67
C LYS A 15 -4.48 6.75 7.38
N LYS A 16 -3.51 6.52 6.50
CA LYS A 16 -3.14 5.16 6.11
C LYS A 16 -1.63 5.01 5.99
N THR A 17 -1.16 3.83 6.30
CA THR A 17 0.22 3.42 6.04
C THR A 17 0.18 2.40 4.92
N VAL A 18 0.76 2.74 3.77
CA VAL A 18 0.77 1.87 2.59
C VAL A 18 2.08 1.08 2.56
N LEU A 19 1.98 -0.21 2.27
CA LEU A 19 3.13 -1.09 2.27
C LEU A 19 3.38 -1.65 0.87
N VAL A 20 4.60 -1.47 0.38
CA VAL A 20 5.08 -2.13 -0.83
C VAL A 20 5.95 -3.28 -0.34
N ILE A 21 5.37 -4.47 -0.28
CA ILE A 21 6.04 -5.65 0.28
C ILE A 21 6.53 -6.52 -0.88
N ARG A 22 7.83 -6.80 -0.90
CA ARG A 22 8.46 -7.55 -1.98
C ARG A 22 9.31 -8.68 -1.41
N ASP A 23 9.32 -9.81 -2.13
CA ASP A 23 10.10 -10.99 -1.75
C ASP A 23 11.11 -11.42 -2.81
N GLY A 24 11.54 -10.53 -3.66
CA GLY A 24 12.38 -10.85 -4.80
C GLY A 24 11.70 -10.37 -6.05
N SER A 25 11.05 -11.25 -6.78
CA SER A 25 10.35 -10.88 -8.02
C SER A 25 8.86 -10.62 -7.81
N SER A 26 8.31 -10.92 -6.65
CA SER A 26 6.88 -10.79 -6.38
C SER A 26 6.60 -9.66 -5.41
N ALA A 27 5.40 -9.13 -5.47
CA ALA A 27 4.93 -8.09 -4.57
C ALA A 27 3.56 -8.44 -4.02
N ALA A 28 3.29 -7.99 -2.82
CA ALA A 28 2.03 -8.28 -2.14
C ALA A 28 0.92 -7.35 -2.59
N ILE A 29 -0.23 -7.93 -2.88
CA ILE A 29 -1.47 -7.19 -3.06
C ILE A 29 -2.54 -7.89 -2.24
N ARG A 30 -3.66 -7.21 -2.03
CA ARG A 30 -4.82 -7.84 -1.39
C ARG A 30 -6.09 -7.28 -1.98
N LYS A 31 -7.19 -8.02 -1.80
CA LYS A 31 -8.49 -7.60 -2.31
C LYS A 31 -9.21 -6.75 -1.27
N ARG A 32 -9.77 -5.64 -1.72
CA ARG A 32 -10.57 -4.79 -0.85
C ARG A 32 -11.92 -5.46 -0.55
N PRO A 33 -12.59 -5.04 0.54
CA PRO A 33 -13.92 -5.55 0.86
C PRO A 33 -14.90 -5.39 -0.31
N ALA A 34 -15.91 -6.25 -0.35
CA ALA A 34 -16.91 -6.23 -1.42
C ALA A 34 -17.82 -5.00 -1.38
N LYS A 35 -17.78 -4.23 -0.30
CA LYS A 35 -18.59 -3.02 -0.14
C LYS A 35 -17.73 -1.86 0.27
N GLY A 36 -18.18 -0.65 -0.06
CA GLY A 36 -17.49 0.58 0.30
C GLY A 36 -16.61 1.09 -0.81
N LEU A 37 -15.73 2.01 -0.46
CA LEU A 37 -14.86 2.69 -1.40
C LEU A 37 -13.95 1.70 -2.12
N LEU A 38 -13.90 1.78 -3.46
CA LEU A 38 -13.09 0.91 -4.30
C LEU A 38 -13.39 -0.59 -4.06
N ALA A 39 -14.65 -0.90 -3.83
CA ALA A 39 -15.09 -2.25 -3.46
C ALA A 39 -14.64 -3.30 -4.48
N GLY A 40 -14.12 -4.40 -3.96
CA GLY A 40 -13.73 -5.55 -4.77
C GLY A 40 -12.49 -5.40 -5.61
N LEU A 41 -11.87 -4.22 -5.63
CA LEU A 41 -10.63 -4.00 -6.36
C LEU A 41 -9.44 -4.49 -5.54
N TYR A 42 -8.33 -4.73 -6.22
CA TYR A 42 -7.09 -5.08 -5.53
C TYR A 42 -6.35 -3.82 -5.10
N GLU A 43 -5.54 -3.93 -4.07
CA GLU A 43 -4.83 -2.80 -3.51
C GLU A 43 -3.48 -3.23 -2.97
N LEU A 44 -2.61 -2.24 -2.73
CA LEU A 44 -1.42 -2.49 -1.92
C LEU A 44 -1.87 -2.68 -0.47
N PRO A 45 -1.24 -3.58 0.28
CA PRO A 45 -1.56 -3.72 1.70
C PRO A 45 -1.43 -2.37 2.39
N ASN A 46 -2.37 -2.05 3.26
CA ASN A 46 -2.33 -0.80 4.00
C ASN A 46 -3.01 -0.96 5.35
N LEU A 47 -2.62 -0.14 6.28
CA LEU A 47 -3.06 -0.19 7.66
C LEU A 47 -3.59 1.18 8.06
N SER A 48 -4.55 1.20 8.97
CA SER A 48 -5.11 2.44 9.48
C SER A 48 -4.09 3.19 10.32
N GLY A 49 -4.07 4.50 10.17
CA GLY A 49 -3.17 5.38 10.90
C GLY A 49 -1.80 5.48 10.23
N TRP A 50 -0.96 6.29 10.83
CA TRP A 50 0.43 6.45 10.40
C TRP A 50 1.30 5.67 11.37
N LEU A 51 1.78 4.53 10.91
CA LEU A 51 2.57 3.63 11.74
C LEU A 51 4.05 3.95 11.64
N SER A 52 4.74 3.74 12.75
CA SER A 52 6.20 3.83 12.77
C SER A 52 6.80 2.61 12.09
N GLN A 53 8.09 2.68 11.80
CA GLN A 53 8.81 1.54 11.23
C GLN A 53 8.70 0.32 12.12
N ASP A 54 8.85 0.48 13.43
CA ASP A 54 8.77 -0.64 14.36
C ASP A 54 7.39 -1.28 14.39
N GLU A 55 6.34 -0.46 14.32
CA GLU A 55 4.98 -0.97 14.26
C GLU A 55 4.73 -1.76 12.99
N VAL A 56 5.27 -1.28 11.87
CA VAL A 56 5.15 -2.00 10.59
C VAL A 56 5.89 -3.33 10.67
N LEU A 57 7.10 -3.33 11.22
CA LEU A 57 7.86 -4.57 11.35
C LEU A 57 7.15 -5.59 12.24
N ASP A 58 6.55 -5.13 13.34
CA ASP A 58 5.78 -6.01 14.21
C ASP A 58 4.59 -6.62 13.49
N TRP A 59 3.87 -5.80 12.71
CA TRP A 59 2.74 -6.28 11.94
C TRP A 59 3.15 -7.34 10.92
N LEU A 60 4.27 -7.10 10.22
CA LEU A 60 4.77 -8.06 9.23
C LEU A 60 5.10 -9.41 9.87
N LYS A 61 5.72 -9.38 11.04
CA LYS A 61 6.04 -10.61 11.76
C LYS A 61 4.79 -11.36 12.20
N GLN A 62 3.76 -10.62 12.62
CA GLN A 62 2.48 -11.23 12.99
C GLN A 62 1.81 -11.89 11.80
N GLU A 63 2.04 -11.36 10.61
CA GLU A 63 1.51 -11.94 9.37
C GLU A 63 2.34 -13.11 8.85
N GLY A 64 3.38 -13.49 9.56
CA GLY A 64 4.22 -14.62 9.17
C GLY A 64 5.31 -14.26 8.17
N LEU A 65 5.59 -12.99 8.01
CA LEU A 65 6.63 -12.54 7.10
C LEU A 65 7.94 -12.28 7.85
N SER A 66 9.05 -12.41 7.12
CA SER A 66 10.38 -12.18 7.67
C SER A 66 11.04 -11.00 6.99
N PRO A 67 10.87 -9.79 7.53
CA PRO A 67 11.44 -8.61 6.88
C PRO A 67 12.96 -8.60 6.94
N ILE A 68 13.58 -8.26 5.80
CA ILE A 68 15.03 -8.16 5.67
C ILE A 68 15.44 -6.69 5.69
N ARG A 69 14.65 -5.84 5.03
CA ARG A 69 14.95 -4.42 4.89
C ARG A 69 13.65 -3.64 4.82
N ILE A 70 13.67 -2.45 5.40
CA ILE A 70 12.53 -1.53 5.33
C ILE A 70 13.06 -0.13 5.09
N ARG A 71 12.34 0.63 4.26
CA ARG A 71 12.65 2.03 3.99
C ARG A 71 11.37 2.83 3.91
N ARG A 72 11.37 4.01 4.53
CA ARG A 72 10.23 4.90 4.45
C ARG A 72 10.16 5.56 3.08
N LEU A 73 8.95 5.65 2.54
CA LEU A 73 8.66 6.31 1.28
C LEU A 73 8.04 7.68 1.56
N LEU A 74 7.88 8.47 0.50
CA LEU A 74 7.26 9.79 0.61
C LEU A 74 5.80 9.68 1.05
N ASP A 75 5.31 10.74 1.65
CA ASP A 75 3.89 10.86 1.98
C ASP A 75 3.11 11.21 0.72
N ALA A 76 1.85 10.82 0.69
CA ALA A 76 0.99 11.08 -0.45
C ALA A 76 -0.44 11.32 0.03
N LYS A 77 -1.23 11.91 -0.85
CA LYS A 77 -2.63 12.18 -0.57
C LYS A 77 -3.45 11.84 -1.80
N HIS A 78 -4.62 11.26 -1.57
CA HIS A 78 -5.58 11.06 -2.65
C HIS A 78 -6.96 11.52 -2.20
N ILE A 79 -7.63 12.29 -3.05
CA ILE A 79 -8.91 12.91 -2.71
C ILE A 79 -10.02 12.23 -3.49
N PHE A 80 -10.98 11.68 -2.76
CA PHE A 80 -12.23 11.18 -3.31
C PHE A 80 -13.33 12.23 -3.11
N SER A 81 -14.54 11.93 -3.54
CA SER A 81 -15.66 12.87 -3.39
C SER A 81 -15.88 13.29 -1.93
N HIS A 82 -15.87 12.32 -1.02
CA HIS A 82 -16.23 12.55 0.39
C HIS A 82 -15.13 12.19 1.38
N ILE A 83 -14.02 11.65 0.90
CA ILE A 83 -12.95 11.13 1.74
C ILE A 83 -11.62 11.57 1.17
N GLU A 84 -10.65 11.86 2.04
CA GLU A 84 -9.26 12.05 1.66
C GLU A 84 -8.42 11.02 2.37
N TRP A 85 -7.55 10.35 1.62
CA TRP A 85 -6.55 9.48 2.21
C TRP A 85 -5.25 10.26 2.36
N HIS A 86 -4.77 10.36 3.59
CA HIS A 86 -3.45 10.93 3.88
C HIS A 86 -2.53 9.77 4.21
N MET A 87 -1.59 9.50 3.32
CA MET A 87 -0.81 8.27 3.34
C MET A 87 0.65 8.51 3.65
N THR A 88 1.22 7.64 4.46
CA THR A 88 2.65 7.43 4.52
C THR A 88 2.92 6.04 3.94
N GLY A 89 4.15 5.75 3.59
CA GLY A 89 4.45 4.47 2.97
C GLY A 89 5.80 3.91 3.37
N TYR A 90 5.92 2.60 3.21
CA TYR A 90 7.18 1.88 3.40
C TYR A 90 7.34 0.85 2.30
N VAL A 91 8.56 0.71 1.81
CA VAL A 91 8.91 -0.43 0.98
C VAL A 91 9.65 -1.42 1.86
N VAL A 92 9.25 -2.68 1.80
CA VAL A 92 9.78 -3.74 2.65
C VAL A 92 10.21 -4.92 1.79
N LEU A 93 11.44 -5.35 1.97
CA LEU A 93 11.92 -6.59 1.39
C LEU A 93 11.77 -7.67 2.44
N VAL A 94 11.13 -8.77 2.07
CA VAL A 94 10.95 -9.93 2.95
C VAL A 94 11.63 -11.14 2.34
N GLU A 95 11.88 -12.15 3.17
CA GLU A 95 12.43 -13.41 2.69
C GLU A 95 11.43 -14.10 1.77
N GLU A 96 11.93 -14.94 0.86
CA GLU A 96 11.07 -15.69 -0.05
C GLU A 96 10.02 -16.49 0.71
N LEU A 97 8.81 -16.50 0.14
CA LEU A 97 7.64 -17.04 0.80
C LEU A 97 7.25 -18.40 0.25
N GLU A 98 8.17 -19.34 0.29
CA GLU A 98 7.85 -20.69 -0.16
C GLU A 98 6.68 -21.30 0.62
N ASN A 99 6.50 -20.88 1.85
CA ASN A 99 5.49 -21.42 2.74
C ASN A 99 4.54 -20.40 3.32
N TYR A 100 4.35 -19.28 2.63
CA TYR A 100 3.41 -18.29 3.12
C TYR A 100 1.98 -18.83 3.05
N SER A 101 1.35 -18.95 4.21
CA SER A 101 -0.01 -19.45 4.34
C SER A 101 -1.01 -18.36 4.68
N GLY A 102 -0.60 -17.10 4.59
CA GLY A 102 -1.49 -15.96 4.87
C GLY A 102 -2.67 -15.94 3.92
N LYS A 103 -3.84 -15.56 4.43
CA LYS A 103 -5.08 -15.62 3.68
C LYS A 103 -5.42 -14.31 2.98
N ASP A 104 -4.86 -13.21 3.46
CA ASP A 104 -5.28 -11.89 3.02
C ASP A 104 -4.43 -11.27 1.93
N MET A 105 -3.24 -11.80 1.72
CA MET A 105 -2.33 -11.24 0.73
C MET A 105 -2.00 -12.24 -0.36
N LEU A 106 -1.86 -11.73 -1.57
CA LEU A 106 -1.46 -12.49 -2.74
C LEU A 106 -0.13 -11.92 -3.22
N PHE A 107 0.87 -12.80 -3.42
CA PHE A 107 2.16 -12.38 -3.95
C PHE A 107 2.23 -12.70 -5.43
N ILE A 108 2.37 -11.69 -6.26
CA ILE A 108 2.37 -11.84 -7.72
C ILE A 108 3.50 -11.02 -8.34
N GLU A 109 3.85 -11.36 -9.57
CA GLU A 109 4.78 -10.55 -10.33
C GLU A 109 4.15 -9.18 -10.62
N PRO A 110 4.90 -8.08 -10.44
CA PRO A 110 4.34 -6.74 -10.66
C PRO A 110 3.71 -6.53 -12.03
N LYS A 111 4.24 -7.17 -13.06
CA LYS A 111 3.66 -7.05 -14.42
C LYS A 111 2.23 -7.54 -14.49
N ARG A 112 1.86 -8.53 -13.68
CA ARG A 112 0.52 -9.07 -13.68
C ARG A 112 -0.50 -8.10 -13.08
N THR A 113 -0.05 -7.12 -12.30
CA THR A 113 -0.97 -6.13 -11.74
C THR A 113 -1.63 -5.31 -12.84
N GLU A 114 -0.92 -5.06 -13.93
CA GLU A 114 -1.46 -4.27 -15.02
C GLU A 114 -2.55 -5.02 -15.78
N GLU A 115 -2.42 -6.32 -15.90
CA GLU A 115 -3.32 -7.15 -16.72
C GLU A 115 -4.43 -7.79 -15.93
N GLU A 116 -4.10 -8.32 -14.75
CA GLU A 116 -5.03 -9.17 -13.99
C GLU A 116 -5.50 -8.54 -12.67
N TYR A 117 -4.70 -7.66 -12.09
CA TYR A 117 -4.98 -7.11 -10.77
C TYR A 117 -4.68 -5.61 -10.74
N PRO A 118 -5.40 -4.81 -11.53
CA PRO A 118 -5.11 -3.38 -11.60
C PRO A 118 -5.26 -2.71 -10.23
N ILE A 119 -4.27 -1.91 -9.89
CA ILE A 119 -4.24 -1.19 -8.62
C ILE A 119 -4.82 0.21 -8.85
N PRO A 120 -5.77 0.66 -8.04
CA PRO A 120 -6.40 1.97 -8.22
C PRO A 120 -5.40 3.13 -8.17
N ALA A 121 -5.73 4.19 -8.90
CA ALA A 121 -4.90 5.39 -8.96
C ALA A 121 -4.64 6.03 -7.59
N ALA A 122 -5.48 5.72 -6.60
CA ALA A 122 -5.27 6.20 -5.23
C ALA A 122 -3.89 5.79 -4.68
N PHE A 123 -3.30 4.71 -5.20
CA PHE A 123 -2.01 4.21 -4.78
C PHE A 123 -0.88 4.58 -5.72
N SER A 124 -1.12 5.48 -6.68
CA SER A 124 -0.15 5.77 -7.75
C SER A 124 1.21 6.24 -7.24
N ALA A 125 1.24 6.93 -6.11
CA ALA A 125 2.50 7.39 -5.51
C ALA A 125 3.41 6.21 -5.13
N TYR A 126 2.83 5.04 -4.91
CA TYR A 126 3.56 3.86 -4.42
C TYR A 126 3.70 2.75 -5.44
N THR A 127 2.85 2.72 -6.46
CA THR A 127 2.90 1.64 -7.46
C THR A 127 4.19 1.64 -8.28
N ALA A 128 4.85 2.78 -8.38
CA ALA A 128 6.14 2.85 -9.06
C ALA A 128 7.17 1.90 -8.44
N TYR A 129 7.07 1.66 -7.14
CA TYR A 129 7.99 0.79 -6.42
C TYR A 129 7.76 -0.69 -6.69
N LEU A 130 6.63 -1.05 -7.27
CA LEU A 130 6.37 -2.43 -7.66
C LEU A 130 7.28 -2.89 -8.80
N GLN A 131 7.74 -1.97 -9.62
CA GLN A 131 8.58 -2.28 -10.78
C GLN A 131 10.06 -2.10 -10.53
N ILE A 132 10.43 -1.63 -9.35
CA ILE A 132 11.81 -1.41 -9.00
C ILE A 132 12.47 -2.74 -8.65
N ARG A 133 13.57 -3.06 -9.32
CA ARG A 133 14.35 -4.24 -8.96
C ARG A 133 15.06 -3.99 -7.64
N LEU A 134 15.20 -5.04 -6.84
CA LEU A 134 15.82 -4.91 -5.52
C LEU A 134 17.21 -4.30 -5.57
N GLY A 135 17.98 -4.63 -6.60
CA GLY A 135 19.30 -4.05 -6.77
C GLY A 135 19.27 -2.56 -7.04
N GLN A 136 18.21 -2.07 -7.66
CA GLN A 136 18.08 -0.65 -7.97
C GLN A 136 17.77 0.18 -6.74
N GLU A 137 17.10 -0.41 -5.75
CA GLU A 137 16.81 0.29 -4.50
C GLU A 137 18.08 0.76 -3.81
N LYS A 138 19.18 0.01 -3.95
CA LYS A 138 20.45 0.39 -3.36
C LYS A 138 21.02 1.67 -3.97
N TYR A 139 20.76 1.88 -5.23
CA TYR A 139 21.25 3.08 -5.93
C TYR A 139 20.38 4.28 -5.59
N ASP A 140 19.09 4.08 -5.44
CA ASP A 140 18.16 5.15 -5.11
C ASP A 140 18.40 5.73 -3.73
N GLU A 141 19.06 5.00 -2.84
CA GLU A 141 19.37 5.44 -1.50
C GLU A 141 20.57 6.39 -1.45
N LYS A 142 21.25 6.57 -2.54
CA LYS A 142 22.38 7.49 -2.61
C LYS A 142 21.89 8.91 -2.86
#